data_cff6d8042e6fe717be97af35ffe337f6
#
_entry.id   cff6d8042e6fe717be97af35ffe337f6
#
_cell.length_a   1.000
_cell.length_b   1.000
_cell.length_c   1.000
_cell.angle_alpha   90.00
_cell.angle_beta   90.00
_cell.angle_gamma   90.00
#
_symmetry.space_group_name_H-M   'P 1'
#
loop_
_entity.id
_entity.type
_entity.pdbx_description
1 polymer ?
#
loop_
_entity_poly.entity_id
_entity_poly.type
_entity_poly.pdbx_seq_one_letter_code
_entity_poly.pdbx_strand_id
1 'polypeptide(L)'
;MIKYDFGGWATKYNIACSDGRTILNDAFKHCHDSQVPLVWNHNYSGPESIIGKATLKHADVGVYAYCEFNDNETAKTAKNLVIHGDITALSIYANKLKQEGGRVLHGDIKEVSLVLAGANPGASIQEVLVHGEIEEGAAMIYNDSEELEIRHTDNVSEEIQHADQNEENKEEPVADKTVADIYREMTDEQKKAVAIIADQLLNNDDND
;
A
#
# COMPACT_ATOMS: atom_id res chain seq x y z
N MET A 1 18.72 -9.91 12.05
CA MET A 1 17.75 -9.86 10.92
C MET A 1 16.55 -9.04 11.40
N ILE A 2 16.03 -8.06 10.63
CA ILE A 2 14.83 -7.31 11.00
C ILE A 2 13.64 -8.21 10.66
N LYS A 3 12.82 -8.54 11.65
CA LYS A 3 11.55 -9.22 11.43
C LYS A 3 10.51 -8.19 11.00
N TYR A 4 9.81 -8.42 9.90
CA TYR A 4 8.75 -7.55 9.40
C TYR A 4 7.73 -8.34 8.57
N ASP A 5 6.55 -7.79 8.36
CA ASP A 5 5.49 -8.40 7.56
C ASP A 5 5.42 -7.80 6.15
N PHE A 6 5.76 -6.51 6.03
CA PHE A 6 5.83 -5.82 4.75
C PHE A 6 6.83 -4.66 4.80
N GLY A 7 7.30 -4.25 3.63
CA GLY A 7 8.19 -3.11 3.47
C GLY A 7 7.69 -2.15 2.39
N GLY A 8 8.08 -0.88 2.52
CA GLY A 8 7.71 0.12 1.54
C GLY A 8 8.29 1.49 1.81
N TRP A 9 8.16 2.39 0.83
CA TRP A 9 8.56 3.77 1.00
C TRP A 9 7.54 4.51 1.87
N ALA A 10 7.94 4.88 3.06
CA ALA A 10 7.13 5.74 3.94
C ALA A 10 7.00 7.16 3.36
N THR A 11 8.05 7.62 2.68
CA THR A 11 8.05 8.85 1.88
C THR A 11 9.22 8.84 0.90
N LYS A 12 9.05 9.43 -0.28
CA LYS A 12 10.13 9.70 -1.24
C LYS A 12 10.49 11.18 -1.27
N TYR A 13 11.77 11.47 -1.52
CA TYR A 13 12.29 12.83 -1.61
C TYR A 13 12.05 13.44 -2.98
N ASN A 14 12.00 14.77 -3.03
CA ASN A 14 11.90 15.60 -4.23
C ASN A 14 10.67 15.33 -5.09
N ILE A 15 9.62 14.77 -4.51
CA ILE A 15 8.33 14.57 -5.13
C ILE A 15 7.34 15.58 -4.53
N ALA A 16 6.58 16.26 -5.39
CA ALA A 16 5.52 17.15 -4.93
C ALA A 16 4.39 16.34 -4.30
N CYS A 17 4.10 16.60 -3.03
CA CYS A 17 2.99 16.00 -2.30
C CYS A 17 1.68 16.70 -2.65
N SER A 18 0.55 16.00 -2.50
CA SER A 18 -0.79 16.56 -2.76
C SER A 18 -1.16 17.75 -1.86
N ASP A 19 -0.50 17.87 -0.70
CA ASP A 19 -0.65 19.00 0.23
C ASP A 19 0.23 20.23 -0.10
N GLY A 20 0.90 20.20 -1.25
CA GLY A 20 1.77 21.28 -1.74
C GLY A 20 3.18 21.29 -1.18
N ARG A 21 3.56 20.29 -0.38
CA ARG A 21 4.92 20.15 0.15
C ARG A 21 5.81 19.35 -0.79
N THR A 22 7.11 19.59 -0.67
CA THR A 22 8.17 18.75 -1.25
C THR A 22 9.18 18.45 -0.19
N ILE A 23 9.37 17.18 0.13
CA ILE A 23 10.36 16.74 1.10
C ILE A 23 11.71 16.67 0.40
N LEU A 24 12.68 17.42 0.89
CA LEU A 24 14.02 17.44 0.31
C LEU A 24 14.86 16.27 0.79
N ASN A 25 15.93 15.99 0.05
CA ASN A 25 16.94 14.99 0.43
C ASN A 25 17.39 15.22 1.87
N ASP A 26 17.63 14.13 2.58
CA ASP A 26 18.13 14.11 3.94
C ASP A 26 17.23 14.77 5.01
N ALA A 27 16.02 15.27 4.65
CA ALA A 27 15.11 15.92 5.61
C ALA A 27 14.84 15.04 6.84
N PHE A 28 14.82 13.73 6.68
CA PHE A 28 14.58 12.74 7.74
C PHE A 28 15.76 11.80 7.99
N LYS A 29 16.98 12.16 7.56
CA LYS A 29 18.17 11.31 7.69
C LYS A 29 18.44 10.84 9.12
N HIS A 30 18.20 11.71 10.10
CA HIS A 30 18.39 11.40 11.52
C HIS A 30 17.36 10.43 12.09
N CYS A 31 16.27 10.15 11.35
CA CYS A 31 15.29 9.12 11.71
C CYS A 31 15.75 7.68 11.31
N HIS A 32 16.95 7.55 10.71
CA HIS A 32 17.51 6.24 10.37
C HIS A 32 17.61 5.34 11.61
N ASP A 33 17.18 4.09 11.47
CA ASP A 33 17.10 3.07 12.54
C ASP A 33 16.13 3.38 13.68
N SER A 34 15.35 4.46 13.60
CA SER A 34 14.32 4.73 14.59
C SER A 34 13.10 3.81 14.38
N GLN A 35 12.42 3.48 15.48
CA GLN A 35 11.14 2.78 15.46
C GLN A 35 10.03 3.75 15.80
N VAL A 36 8.95 3.67 15.03
CA VAL A 36 7.73 4.47 15.21
C VAL A 36 6.49 3.57 15.15
N PRO A 37 5.35 3.98 15.74
CA PRO A 37 4.11 3.26 15.59
C PRO A 37 3.70 3.12 14.12
N LEU A 38 3.16 1.94 13.76
CA LEU A 38 2.37 1.73 12.56
C LEU A 38 0.90 1.94 12.93
N VAL A 39 0.22 2.86 12.23
CA VAL A 39 -1.12 3.33 12.57
C VAL A 39 -2.07 3.12 11.41
N TRP A 40 -3.36 2.91 11.69
CA TRP A 40 -4.40 2.86 10.67
C TRP A 40 -4.93 4.27 10.38
N ASN A 41 -4.72 4.72 9.14
CA ASN A 41 -5.32 5.95 8.57
C ASN A 41 -5.16 7.22 9.45
N HIS A 42 -3.98 7.43 10.05
CA HIS A 42 -3.69 8.53 10.97
C HIS A 42 -4.70 8.65 12.12
N ASN A 43 -5.31 7.55 12.54
CA ASN A 43 -6.32 7.54 13.58
C ASN A 43 -5.67 7.41 14.97
N TYR A 44 -5.95 8.36 15.85
CA TYR A 44 -5.45 8.40 17.24
C TYR A 44 -6.57 8.28 18.27
N SER A 45 -7.76 7.81 17.86
CA SER A 45 -8.96 7.75 18.74
C SER A 45 -8.86 6.70 19.83
N GLY A 46 -8.02 5.68 19.64
CA GLY A 46 -7.85 4.62 20.63
C GLY A 46 -6.63 3.75 20.37
N PRO A 47 -6.25 2.90 21.36
CA PRO A 47 -5.08 2.03 21.26
C PRO A 47 -5.20 0.98 20.13
N GLU A 48 -6.41 0.62 19.73
CA GLU A 48 -6.69 -0.29 18.62
C GLU A 48 -6.23 0.25 17.25
N SER A 49 -6.06 1.58 17.15
CA SER A 49 -5.55 2.24 15.94
C SER A 49 -4.06 2.02 15.73
N ILE A 50 -3.32 1.61 16.77
CA ILE A 50 -1.92 1.20 16.67
C ILE A 50 -1.92 -0.26 16.23
N ILE A 51 -1.65 -0.46 14.94
CA ILE A 51 -1.71 -1.78 14.31
C ILE A 51 -0.35 -2.47 14.23
N GLY A 52 0.72 -1.80 14.68
CA GLY A 52 2.05 -2.38 14.68
C GLY A 52 3.15 -1.36 14.94
N LYS A 53 4.33 -1.66 14.42
CA LYS A 53 5.50 -0.79 14.46
C LYS A 53 6.20 -0.75 13.10
N ALA A 54 6.89 0.34 12.81
CA ALA A 54 7.71 0.52 11.63
C ALA A 54 9.16 0.86 12.04
N THR A 55 10.13 0.16 11.47
CA THR A 55 11.56 0.50 11.57
C THR A 55 11.96 1.29 10.33
N LEU A 56 12.45 2.51 10.51
CA LEU A 56 12.77 3.42 9.43
C LEU A 56 14.20 3.23 8.94
N LYS A 57 14.40 3.26 7.63
CA LYS A 57 15.72 3.25 6.99
C LYS A 57 15.81 4.42 6.01
N HIS A 58 16.71 5.33 6.28
CA HIS A 58 17.04 6.40 5.33
C HIS A 58 17.82 5.84 4.15
N ALA A 59 17.43 6.27 2.94
CA ALA A 59 18.12 6.02 1.67
C ALA A 59 18.17 7.32 0.85
N ASP A 60 18.95 7.34 -0.22
CA ASP A 60 19.15 8.53 -1.07
C ASP A 60 17.84 9.06 -1.69
N VAL A 61 16.88 8.16 -1.95
CA VAL A 61 15.61 8.50 -2.60
C VAL A 61 14.45 8.73 -1.64
N GLY A 62 14.62 8.44 -0.32
CA GLY A 62 13.54 8.57 0.64
C GLY A 62 13.78 7.85 1.96
N VAL A 63 12.72 7.63 2.69
CA VAL A 63 12.71 6.82 3.92
C VAL A 63 11.91 5.56 3.66
N TYR A 64 12.57 4.41 3.78
CA TYR A 64 11.95 3.10 3.71
C TYR A 64 11.50 2.66 5.09
N ALA A 65 10.35 1.98 5.19
CA ALA A 65 9.80 1.45 6.42
C ALA A 65 9.67 -0.07 6.34
N TYR A 66 10.24 -0.77 7.32
CA TYR A 66 9.99 -2.19 7.57
C TYR A 66 8.94 -2.30 8.67
N CYS A 67 7.77 -2.84 8.33
CA CYS A 67 6.59 -2.81 9.16
C CYS A 67 6.23 -4.20 9.69
N GLU A 68 5.96 -4.28 10.98
CA GLU A 68 5.50 -5.50 11.67
C GLU A 68 4.14 -5.22 12.29
N PHE A 69 3.15 -6.07 11.98
CA PHE A 69 1.83 -5.99 12.59
C PHE A 69 1.83 -6.53 14.02
N ASN A 70 0.96 -5.98 14.88
CA ASN A 70 0.64 -6.56 16.16
C ASN A 70 -0.55 -7.56 16.05
N ASP A 71 -1.02 -8.11 17.19
CA ASP A 71 -2.05 -9.15 17.21
C ASP A 71 -3.48 -8.63 17.45
N ASN A 72 -3.70 -7.29 17.45
CA ASN A 72 -5.06 -6.80 17.64
C ASN A 72 -5.94 -7.01 16.39
N GLU A 73 -7.27 -6.98 16.54
CA GLU A 73 -8.20 -7.28 15.45
C GLU A 73 -8.09 -6.28 14.28
N THR A 74 -7.81 -5.01 14.57
CA THR A 74 -7.58 -3.99 13.53
C THR A 74 -6.32 -4.32 12.72
N ALA A 75 -5.25 -4.75 13.39
CA ALA A 75 -4.02 -5.15 12.73
C ALA A 75 -4.20 -6.38 11.84
N LYS A 76 -4.93 -7.41 12.30
CA LYS A 76 -5.26 -8.59 11.50
C LYS A 76 -6.05 -8.23 10.25
N THR A 77 -7.04 -7.35 10.40
CA THR A 77 -7.83 -6.85 9.27
C THR A 77 -6.94 -6.06 8.30
N ALA A 78 -6.12 -5.14 8.81
CA ALA A 78 -5.19 -4.35 7.99
C ALA A 78 -4.18 -5.25 7.25
N LYS A 79 -3.63 -6.28 7.93
CA LYS A 79 -2.73 -7.27 7.31
C LYS A 79 -3.40 -7.99 6.14
N ASN A 80 -4.65 -8.41 6.29
CA ASN A 80 -5.38 -9.07 5.21
C ASN A 80 -5.60 -8.12 4.01
N LEU A 81 -5.92 -6.84 4.26
CA LEU A 81 -6.08 -5.83 3.21
C LEU A 81 -4.76 -5.56 2.46
N VAL A 82 -3.63 -5.57 3.19
CA VAL A 82 -2.29 -5.43 2.57
C VAL A 82 -1.94 -6.66 1.75
N ILE A 83 -2.15 -7.87 2.27
CA ILE A 83 -1.87 -9.13 1.53
C ILE A 83 -2.74 -9.23 0.28
N HIS A 84 -4.01 -8.82 0.35
CA HIS A 84 -4.93 -8.82 -0.79
C HIS A 84 -4.63 -7.70 -1.82
N GLY A 85 -3.87 -6.66 -1.42
CA GLY A 85 -3.54 -5.52 -2.27
C GLY A 85 -4.58 -4.39 -2.28
N ASP A 86 -5.57 -4.42 -1.37
CA ASP A 86 -6.56 -3.34 -1.23
C ASP A 86 -5.94 -2.06 -0.66
N ILE A 87 -4.89 -2.22 0.14
CA ILE A 87 -4.12 -1.12 0.72
C ILE A 87 -2.67 -1.24 0.26
N THR A 88 -2.24 -0.27 -0.52
CA THR A 88 -0.88 -0.21 -1.09
C THR A 88 -0.13 1.08 -0.71
N ALA A 89 -0.83 2.07 -0.13
CA ALA A 89 -0.24 3.37 0.15
C ALA A 89 0.20 3.51 1.61
N LEU A 90 1.34 4.17 1.78
CA LEU A 90 1.86 4.61 3.06
C LEU A 90 1.77 6.13 3.21
N SER A 91 1.76 6.59 4.43
CA SER A 91 1.84 8.00 4.78
C SER A 91 2.64 8.17 6.07
N ILE A 92 3.17 9.35 6.31
CA ILE A 92 3.87 9.68 7.55
C ILE A 92 3.18 10.84 8.27
N TYR A 93 3.17 10.80 9.59
CA TYR A 93 3.05 12.00 10.38
C TYR A 93 4.43 12.42 10.87
N ALA A 94 4.79 13.67 10.58
CA ALA A 94 6.05 14.27 11.05
C ALA A 94 5.77 15.59 11.75
N ASN A 95 6.56 15.86 12.80
CA ASN A 95 6.51 17.14 13.52
C ASN A 95 7.86 17.86 13.48
N LYS A 96 7.96 19.02 14.15
CA LYS A 96 9.15 19.88 14.17
C LYS A 96 9.68 20.20 12.77
N LEU A 97 8.77 20.35 11.80
CA LEU A 97 9.14 20.62 10.42
C LEU A 97 9.84 21.99 10.32
N LYS A 98 10.99 22.00 9.66
CA LYS A 98 11.62 23.22 9.13
C LYS A 98 11.29 23.30 7.66
N GLN A 99 10.63 24.37 7.25
CA GLN A 99 10.13 24.53 5.88
C GLN A 99 10.48 25.93 5.33
N GLU A 100 10.75 25.97 4.03
CA GLU A 100 10.93 27.19 3.26
C GLU A 100 10.13 27.08 1.95
N GLY A 101 9.11 27.92 1.78
CA GLY A 101 8.31 27.94 0.55
C GLY A 101 7.71 26.58 0.15
N GLY A 102 7.19 25.80 1.12
CA GLY A 102 6.64 24.46 0.89
C GLY A 102 7.69 23.35 0.82
N ARG A 103 8.98 23.67 0.85
CA ARG A 103 10.08 22.70 0.85
C ARG A 103 10.41 22.31 2.29
N VAL A 104 10.27 21.02 2.61
CA VAL A 104 10.60 20.45 3.92
C VAL A 104 12.08 20.12 3.97
N LEU A 105 12.82 20.83 4.82
CA LEU A 105 14.26 20.70 5.00
C LEU A 105 14.62 19.75 6.15
N HIS A 106 13.74 19.63 7.13
CA HIS A 106 13.95 18.82 8.33
C HIS A 106 12.63 18.54 9.04
N GLY A 107 12.54 17.44 9.79
CA GLY A 107 11.42 17.09 10.66
C GLY A 107 11.62 15.73 11.32
N ASP A 108 10.83 15.42 12.35
CA ASP A 108 10.84 14.13 13.04
C ASP A 108 9.64 13.30 12.59
N ILE A 109 9.87 12.14 11.97
CA ILE A 109 8.80 11.17 11.70
C ILE A 109 8.34 10.57 13.03
N LYS A 110 7.04 10.63 13.31
CA LYS A 110 6.42 10.16 14.56
C LYS A 110 5.60 8.91 14.38
N GLU A 111 5.11 8.64 13.18
CA GLU A 111 4.43 7.41 12.84
C GLU A 111 4.49 7.15 11.33
N VAL A 112 4.22 5.92 10.96
CA VAL A 112 3.87 5.50 9.60
C VAL A 112 2.42 5.01 9.63
N SER A 113 1.62 5.41 8.64
CA SER A 113 0.24 4.95 8.51
C SER A 113 0.02 4.15 7.23
N LEU A 114 -0.79 3.10 7.34
CA LEU A 114 -1.50 2.52 6.20
C LEU A 114 -2.68 3.42 5.85
N VAL A 115 -2.77 3.85 4.60
CA VAL A 115 -3.81 4.76 4.11
C VAL A 115 -4.34 4.32 2.75
N LEU A 116 -5.56 4.76 2.39
CA LEU A 116 -6.09 4.54 1.04
C LEU A 116 -5.34 5.36 -0.01
N ALA A 117 -4.92 6.58 0.35
CA ALA A 117 -4.11 7.45 -0.50
C ALA A 117 -3.17 8.29 0.36
N GLY A 118 -1.88 8.25 0.07
CA GLY A 118 -0.87 9.07 0.74
C GLY A 118 -0.69 10.43 0.09
N ALA A 119 -0.28 11.42 0.87
CA ALA A 119 0.04 12.76 0.34
C ALA A 119 1.27 12.74 -0.58
N ASN A 120 2.25 11.88 -0.32
CA ASN A 120 3.41 11.67 -1.17
C ASN A 120 3.12 10.54 -2.18
N PRO A 121 3.07 10.81 -3.50
CA PRO A 121 2.74 9.79 -4.51
C PRO A 121 3.73 8.63 -4.59
N GLY A 122 4.95 8.82 -4.10
CA GLY A 122 5.98 7.78 -4.04
C GLY A 122 5.94 6.95 -2.74
N ALA A 123 5.02 7.23 -1.82
CA ALA A 123 4.89 6.48 -0.56
C ALA A 123 3.98 5.27 -0.77
N SER A 124 4.58 4.10 -0.98
CA SER A 124 3.86 2.87 -1.31
C SER A 124 4.55 1.62 -0.74
N ILE A 125 3.75 0.58 -0.50
CA ILE A 125 4.23 -0.75 -0.14
C ILE A 125 4.94 -1.33 -1.37
N GLN A 126 6.12 -1.93 -1.16
CA GLN A 126 6.94 -2.51 -2.23
C GLN A 126 7.00 -4.03 -2.13
N GLU A 127 6.82 -4.58 -0.92
CA GLU A 127 6.93 -6.01 -0.67
C GLU A 127 6.05 -6.42 0.51
N VAL A 128 5.51 -7.63 0.44
CA VAL A 128 4.71 -8.25 1.51
C VAL A 128 5.25 -9.66 1.78
N LEU A 129 5.53 -9.96 3.04
CA LEU A 129 5.99 -11.28 3.47
C LEU A 129 4.82 -12.04 4.10
N VAL A 130 4.36 -13.08 3.44
CA VAL A 130 3.19 -13.85 3.90
C VAL A 130 3.49 -14.62 5.20
N HIS A 131 4.75 -14.91 5.49
CA HIS A 131 5.19 -15.68 6.66
C HIS A 131 6.17 -14.95 7.60
N GLY A 132 6.45 -13.67 7.36
CA GLY A 132 7.23 -12.81 8.29
C GLY A 132 8.73 -13.09 8.39
N GLU A 133 9.31 -13.93 7.53
CA GLU A 133 10.75 -14.20 7.50
C GLU A 133 11.29 -14.21 6.06
N ILE A 134 12.42 -13.56 5.85
CA ILE A 134 13.20 -13.72 4.62
C ILE A 134 14.20 -14.83 4.88
N GLU A 135 14.24 -15.85 4.03
CA GLU A 135 15.24 -16.92 4.12
C GLU A 135 16.65 -16.36 3.89
N GLU A 136 17.63 -16.96 4.60
CA GLU A 136 19.04 -16.60 4.45
C GLU A 136 19.50 -16.91 3.00
N GLY A 137 19.86 -15.86 2.25
CA GLY A 137 20.24 -15.95 0.84
C GLY A 137 19.18 -15.47 -0.15
N ALA A 138 17.98 -15.08 0.29
CA ALA A 138 17.03 -14.39 -0.56
C ALA A 138 17.47 -12.94 -0.78
N ALA A 139 17.61 -12.54 -2.04
CA ALA A 139 17.89 -11.15 -2.40
C ALA A 139 16.57 -10.45 -2.73
N MET A 140 16.33 -9.29 -2.10
CA MET A 140 15.26 -8.40 -2.52
C MET A 140 15.69 -7.69 -3.81
N ILE A 141 15.03 -8.03 -4.90
CA ILE A 141 15.24 -7.36 -6.19
C ILE A 141 14.12 -6.33 -6.31
N TYR A 142 14.48 -5.04 -6.16
CA TYR A 142 13.56 -3.95 -6.40
C TYR A 142 13.37 -3.79 -7.91
N ASN A 143 12.16 -4.03 -8.38
CA ASN A 143 11.76 -3.59 -9.69
C ASN A 143 11.18 -2.19 -9.57
N ASP A 144 11.62 -1.26 -10.41
CA ASP A 144 11.15 0.14 -10.47
C ASP A 144 9.70 0.24 -11.05
N SER A 145 9.04 -0.90 -11.27
CA SER A 145 7.65 -0.99 -11.68
C SER A 145 6.74 -0.92 -10.46
N GLU A 146 5.68 -0.13 -10.55
CA GLU A 146 4.71 0.18 -9.50
C GLU A 146 3.84 -1.03 -9.05
N GLU A 147 4.27 -2.27 -9.27
CA GLU A 147 3.52 -3.49 -8.92
C GLU A 147 3.94 -4.04 -7.56
N LEU A 148 2.95 -4.38 -6.73
CA LEU A 148 3.11 -5.05 -5.44
C LEU A 148 3.59 -6.49 -5.67
N GLU A 149 4.81 -6.85 -5.24
CA GLU A 149 5.24 -8.24 -5.22
C GLU A 149 4.75 -8.96 -3.96
N ILE A 150 3.90 -9.97 -4.16
CA ILE A 150 3.49 -10.91 -3.12
C ILE A 150 4.40 -12.14 -3.22
N ARG A 151 5.20 -12.42 -2.19
CA ARG A 151 6.06 -13.59 -2.14
C ARG A 151 5.53 -14.61 -1.14
N HIS A 152 5.30 -15.82 -1.64
CA HIS A 152 4.97 -16.97 -0.83
C HIS A 152 6.25 -17.76 -0.56
N THR A 153 6.60 -17.97 0.72
CA THR A 153 7.65 -18.87 1.14
C THR A 153 7.01 -20.20 1.55
N ASP A 154 6.63 -21.01 0.57
CA ASP A 154 6.19 -22.37 0.84
C ASP A 154 7.39 -23.32 0.81
N ASN A 155 7.86 -23.71 2.00
CA ASN A 155 8.66 -24.91 2.17
C ASN A 155 7.71 -26.12 2.32
N VAL A 156 7.24 -26.65 1.21
CA VAL A 156 6.75 -28.03 1.16
C VAL A 156 7.46 -28.74 0.02
N SER A 157 8.49 -29.49 0.39
CA SER A 157 9.06 -30.49 -0.47
C SER A 157 8.10 -31.67 -0.58
N GLU A 158 7.24 -31.66 -1.58
CA GLU A 158 6.60 -32.85 -2.10
C GLU A 158 6.94 -33.01 -3.57
N GLU A 159 7.66 -34.13 -3.83
CA GLU A 159 7.90 -34.64 -5.17
C GLU A 159 6.55 -34.87 -5.88
N ILE A 160 6.26 -34.09 -6.89
CA ILE A 160 5.18 -34.41 -7.82
C ILE A 160 5.84 -34.90 -9.11
N GLN A 161 5.65 -36.18 -9.38
CA GLN A 161 6.00 -36.85 -10.63
C GLN A 161 5.21 -36.21 -11.78
N HIS A 162 5.95 -35.81 -12.83
CA HIS A 162 5.41 -35.32 -14.07
C HIS A 162 4.55 -36.40 -14.75
N ALA A 163 3.29 -36.07 -15.01
CA ALA A 163 2.49 -36.70 -16.03
C ALA A 163 2.21 -35.64 -17.12
N ASP A 164 2.86 -35.81 -18.27
CA ASP A 164 2.59 -35.10 -19.50
C ASP A 164 1.10 -35.25 -19.89
N GLN A 165 0.38 -34.15 -20.00
CA GLN A 165 -0.74 -34.03 -20.96
C GLN A 165 -0.80 -32.61 -21.50
N ASN A 166 -0.40 -32.48 -22.75
CA ASN A 166 -0.67 -31.34 -23.63
C ASN A 166 -2.17 -31.12 -23.77
N GLU A 167 -2.68 -29.99 -23.33
CA GLU A 167 -3.89 -29.39 -23.93
C GLU A 167 -3.57 -27.93 -24.25
N GLU A 168 -3.53 -27.66 -25.55
CA GLU A 168 -3.48 -26.32 -26.14
C GLU A 168 -4.76 -25.57 -25.75
N ASN A 169 -4.66 -24.62 -24.84
CA ASN A 169 -5.71 -23.65 -24.61
C ASN A 169 -5.41 -22.41 -25.47
N LYS A 170 -6.13 -22.28 -26.57
CA LYS A 170 -6.17 -21.07 -27.40
C LYS A 170 -6.86 -19.98 -26.59
N GLU A 171 -6.13 -18.98 -26.15
CA GLU A 171 -6.70 -17.71 -25.70
C GLU A 171 -7.33 -16.99 -26.89
N GLU A 172 -8.66 -16.91 -26.90
CA GLU A 172 -9.38 -15.98 -27.77
C GLU A 172 -9.22 -14.55 -27.23
N PRO A 173 -9.04 -13.53 -28.07
CA PRO A 173 -8.91 -12.15 -27.61
C PRO A 173 -10.21 -11.70 -26.94
N VAL A 174 -10.12 -11.26 -25.68
CA VAL A 174 -11.23 -10.65 -24.94
C VAL A 174 -11.59 -9.34 -25.65
N ALA A 175 -12.69 -9.34 -26.39
CA ALA A 175 -13.24 -8.12 -26.97
C ALA A 175 -13.69 -7.20 -25.84
N ASP A 176 -13.26 -5.93 -25.89
CA ASP A 176 -13.68 -4.88 -24.94
C ASP A 176 -15.20 -4.84 -24.86
N LYS A 177 -15.76 -5.28 -23.72
CA LYS A 177 -17.21 -5.24 -23.49
C LYS A 177 -17.66 -3.78 -23.40
N THR A 178 -18.68 -3.44 -24.15
CA THR A 178 -19.28 -2.11 -24.05
C THR A 178 -20.08 -1.97 -22.74
N VAL A 179 -20.32 -0.72 -22.29
CA VAL A 179 -21.16 -0.43 -21.12
C VAL A 179 -22.55 -1.09 -21.26
N ALA A 180 -23.08 -1.16 -22.49
CA ALA A 180 -24.35 -1.80 -22.76
C ALA A 180 -24.31 -3.33 -22.56
N ASP A 181 -23.17 -3.96 -22.84
CA ASP A 181 -23.00 -5.41 -22.64
C ASP A 181 -22.89 -5.73 -21.15
N ILE A 182 -22.15 -4.89 -20.40
CA ILE A 182 -22.02 -5.00 -18.93
C ILE A 182 -23.41 -4.84 -18.28
N TYR A 183 -24.20 -3.83 -18.68
CA TYR A 183 -25.53 -3.60 -18.13
C TYR A 183 -26.49 -4.77 -18.39
N ARG A 184 -26.40 -5.46 -19.54
CA ARG A 184 -27.23 -6.64 -19.84
C ARG A 184 -26.93 -7.82 -18.92
N GLU A 185 -25.67 -8.00 -18.52
CA GLU A 185 -25.20 -9.09 -17.65
C GLU A 185 -25.53 -8.85 -16.17
N MET A 186 -25.92 -7.63 -15.77
CA MET A 186 -26.29 -7.30 -14.40
C MET A 186 -27.57 -7.99 -13.95
N THR A 187 -27.62 -8.33 -12.65
CA THR A 187 -28.85 -8.80 -11.99
C THR A 187 -29.88 -7.67 -11.91
N ASP A 188 -31.15 -8.02 -11.69
CA ASP A 188 -32.23 -7.02 -11.55
C ASP A 188 -31.99 -6.07 -10.36
N GLU A 189 -31.34 -6.54 -9.29
CA GLU A 189 -30.97 -5.71 -8.15
C GLU A 189 -29.86 -4.74 -8.50
N GLN A 190 -28.85 -5.16 -9.26
CA GLN A 190 -27.77 -4.29 -9.73
C GLN A 190 -28.28 -3.23 -10.69
N LYS A 191 -29.19 -3.58 -11.62
CA LYS A 191 -29.84 -2.64 -12.52
C LYS A 191 -30.65 -1.57 -11.78
N LYS A 192 -31.36 -1.96 -10.71
CA LYS A 192 -32.06 -1.01 -9.83
C LYS A 192 -31.11 -0.04 -9.13
N ALA A 193 -29.99 -0.55 -8.62
CA ALA A 193 -28.98 0.28 -7.96
C ALA A 193 -28.38 1.31 -8.93
N VAL A 194 -28.04 0.88 -10.15
CA VAL A 194 -27.54 1.79 -11.20
C VAL A 194 -28.57 2.86 -11.57
N ALA A 195 -29.86 2.50 -11.67
CA ALA A 195 -30.93 3.45 -11.96
C ALA A 195 -31.08 4.52 -10.87
N ILE A 196 -30.99 4.14 -9.60
CA ILE A 196 -31.04 5.06 -8.44
C ILE A 196 -29.86 6.04 -8.48
N ILE A 197 -28.64 5.53 -8.74
CA ILE A 197 -27.43 6.38 -8.83
C ILE A 197 -27.55 7.36 -9.99
N ALA A 198 -28.01 6.91 -11.15
CA ALA A 198 -28.20 7.78 -12.31
C ALA A 198 -29.24 8.87 -12.05
N ASP A 199 -30.34 8.56 -11.38
CA ASP A 199 -31.39 9.52 -11.01
C ASP A 199 -30.85 10.58 -10.01
N GLN A 200 -30.04 10.17 -9.02
CA GLN A 200 -29.40 11.07 -8.08
C GLN A 200 -28.38 11.99 -8.74
N LEU A 201 -27.64 11.52 -9.73
CA LEU A 201 -26.66 12.34 -10.45
C LEU A 201 -27.36 13.37 -11.35
N LEU A 202 -28.44 12.97 -12.04
CA LEU A 202 -29.20 13.87 -12.92
C LEU A 202 -29.97 14.94 -12.16
N ASN A 203 -30.44 14.64 -10.93
CA ASN A 203 -31.20 15.60 -10.10
C ASN A 203 -30.30 16.53 -9.24
N ASN A 204 -28.98 16.31 -9.19
CA ASN A 204 -28.04 17.20 -8.50
C ASN A 204 -27.49 18.32 -9.40
N ASP A 205 -27.62 18.24 -10.72
CA ASP A 205 -27.13 19.26 -11.66
C ASP A 205 -28.12 20.45 -11.86
N ASP A 206 -29.33 20.41 -11.29
CA ASP A 206 -30.34 21.48 -11.42
C ASP A 206 -30.37 22.48 -10.23
N ASN A 207 -29.36 22.49 -9.35
CA ASN A 207 -29.33 23.38 -8.17
C ASN A 207 -28.02 24.21 -8.06
N ASP A 208 -27.51 24.76 -9.15
CA ASP A 208 -26.53 25.87 -9.12
C ASP A 208 -26.96 27.02 -10.01
#